data_62f00787fb4487e07e2016a9d85efe77
#
_entry.id   62f00787fb4487e07e2016a9d85efe77
#
_cell.length_a   1.000
_cell.length_b   1.000
_cell.length_c   1.000
_cell.angle_alpha   90.00
_cell.angle_beta   90.00
_cell.angle_gamma   90.00
#
_symmetry.space_group_name_H-M   'P 1'
#
loop_
_entity.id
_entity.type
_entity.pdbx_description
1 polymer ?
#
loop_
_entity_poly.entity_id
_entity_poly.type
_entity_poly.pdbx_seq_one_letter_code
_entity_poly.pdbx_strand_id
1 'polypeptide(L)'
;RQMCIRDSVCFVFFFVAWLCMLLFADGRAIDAAGRISIEPYKYLHNFIEMPYLAVVLLLGVVAVLWSIGLGWRGRRNAIWFGGAGTVLTVLALLLCAGWNDTAYYPSLADMQSSLTIYNSSSSLFTLKVMSIVSLLIPFVAAYIWYAWRAMNRKPITREEIRGDDHQY
;
A
#
# COMPACT_ATOMS: atom_id res chain seq x y z
N ARG A 1 23.31 -8.28 0.00
CA ARG A 1 23.15 -7.80 1.39
C ARG A 1 23.27 -6.28 1.52
N GLN A 2 24.23 -5.66 0.84
CA GLN A 2 24.38 -4.19 0.84
C GLN A 2 23.24 -3.46 0.11
N MET A 3 22.69 -4.00 -0.96
CA MET A 3 21.55 -3.40 -1.67
C MET A 3 20.31 -3.30 -0.77
N CYS A 4 19.98 -4.36 -0.02
CA CYS A 4 18.82 -4.34 0.88
C CYS A 4 18.92 -3.30 2.00
N ILE A 5 20.13 -3.02 2.51
CA ILE A 5 20.33 -1.99 3.53
C ILE A 5 20.11 -0.60 2.94
N ARG A 6 20.65 -0.34 1.75
CA ARG A 6 20.47 0.92 1.02
C ARG A 6 19.01 1.21 0.74
N ASP A 7 18.29 0.22 0.22
CA ASP A 7 16.87 0.33 -0.11
C ASP A 7 16.02 0.57 1.14
N SER A 8 16.34 -0.11 2.25
CA SER A 8 15.66 0.09 3.53
C SER A 8 15.86 1.50 4.08
N VAL A 9 17.07 2.04 4.00
CA VAL A 9 17.38 3.42 4.43
C VAL A 9 16.65 4.43 3.55
N CYS A 10 16.69 4.26 2.23
CA CYS A 10 15.96 5.12 1.29
C CYS A 10 14.45 5.09 1.54
N PHE A 11 13.90 3.88 1.79
CA PHE A 11 12.48 3.74 2.11
C PHE A 11 12.10 4.49 3.39
N VAL A 12 12.86 4.32 4.47
CA VAL A 12 12.60 5.01 5.75
C VAL A 12 12.68 6.52 5.56
N PHE A 13 13.70 7.01 4.86
CA PHE A 13 13.86 8.45 4.61
C PHE A 13 12.69 9.01 3.78
N PHE A 14 12.34 8.34 2.70
CA PHE A 14 11.20 8.72 1.85
C PHE A 14 9.88 8.69 2.63
N PHE A 15 9.66 7.63 3.41
CA PHE A 15 8.45 7.47 4.21
C PHE A 15 8.31 8.59 5.26
N VAL A 16 9.38 8.90 5.98
CA VAL A 16 9.38 9.97 6.99
C VAL A 16 9.13 11.33 6.34
N ALA A 17 9.83 11.63 5.23
CA ALA A 17 9.63 12.88 4.49
C ALA A 17 8.19 13.03 3.99
N TRP A 18 7.65 11.95 3.42
CA TRP A 18 6.28 11.95 2.90
C TRP A 18 5.24 12.06 4.03
N LEU A 19 5.44 11.37 5.14
CA LEU A 19 4.57 11.48 6.32
C LEU A 19 4.59 12.90 6.90
N CYS A 20 5.77 13.51 7.01
CA CYS A 20 5.88 14.90 7.43
C CYS A 20 5.14 15.84 6.49
N MET A 21 5.32 15.69 5.19
CA MET A 21 4.58 16.49 4.20
C MET A 21 3.07 16.32 4.35
N LEU A 22 2.60 15.09 4.53
CA LEU A 22 1.18 14.79 4.71
C LEU A 22 0.62 15.44 5.97
N LEU A 23 1.33 15.39 7.08
CA LEU A 23 0.88 15.95 8.36
C LEU A 23 0.77 17.49 8.34
N PHE A 24 1.61 18.15 7.54
CA PHE A 24 1.62 19.62 7.43
C PHE A 24 0.84 20.15 6.22
N ALA A 25 0.34 19.28 5.34
CA ALA A 25 -0.38 19.70 4.15
C ALA A 25 -1.80 20.18 4.48
N ASP A 26 -2.17 21.27 3.83
CA ASP A 26 -3.55 21.75 3.83
C ASP A 26 -4.37 20.90 2.87
N GLY A 27 -5.60 20.61 3.25
CA GLY A 27 -6.48 19.75 2.48
C GLY A 27 -7.83 20.37 2.19
N ARG A 28 -8.54 19.76 1.23
CA ARG A 28 -9.92 20.08 0.91
C ARG A 28 -10.83 19.56 2.01
N ALA A 29 -11.71 20.41 2.51
CA ALA A 29 -12.80 20.05 3.40
C ALA A 29 -14.14 20.52 2.83
N ILE A 30 -15.21 19.86 3.23
CA ILE A 30 -16.59 20.29 2.95
C ILE A 30 -17.22 20.70 4.27
N ASP A 31 -17.65 21.95 4.35
CA ASP A 31 -18.36 22.47 5.50
C ASP A 31 -19.80 21.88 5.55
N ALA A 32 -20.42 21.91 6.72
CA ALA A 32 -21.80 21.46 6.95
C ALA A 32 -22.82 22.14 6.01
N ALA A 33 -22.49 23.31 5.46
CA ALA A 33 -23.26 24.01 4.44
C ALA A 33 -22.98 23.55 2.99
N GLY A 34 -22.15 22.52 2.79
CA GLY A 34 -21.74 22.04 1.47
C GLY A 34 -20.71 22.93 0.74
N ARG A 35 -20.12 23.90 1.44
CA ARG A 35 -19.10 24.78 0.86
C ARG A 35 -17.73 24.12 0.95
N ILE A 36 -17.00 24.20 -0.16
CA ILE A 36 -15.65 23.70 -0.23
C ILE A 36 -14.70 24.75 0.36
N SER A 37 -13.94 24.37 1.34
CA SER A 37 -12.95 25.22 2.03
C SER A 37 -11.60 24.51 2.10
N ILE A 38 -10.55 25.29 2.34
CA ILE A 38 -9.21 24.77 2.65
C ILE A 38 -9.11 24.70 4.16
N GLU A 39 -8.83 23.52 4.67
CA GLU A 39 -8.60 23.30 6.10
C GLU A 39 -7.11 23.05 6.32
N PRO A 40 -6.45 23.83 7.19
CA PRO A 40 -5.07 23.57 7.55
C PRO A 40 -4.95 22.26 8.31
N TYR A 41 -3.89 21.50 8.03
CA TYR A 41 -3.60 20.20 8.66
C TYR A 41 -4.74 19.17 8.53
N LYS A 42 -5.47 19.19 7.42
CA LYS A 42 -6.64 18.31 7.18
C LYS A 42 -6.32 16.83 7.37
N TYR A 43 -5.18 16.40 6.91
CA TYR A 43 -4.79 15.00 7.00
C TYR A 43 -4.45 14.58 8.44
N LEU A 44 -3.88 15.50 9.24
CA LEU A 44 -3.72 15.27 10.68
C LEU A 44 -5.06 15.15 11.38
N HIS A 45 -6.01 16.02 11.01
CA HIS A 45 -7.38 15.99 11.52
C HIS A 45 -8.08 14.67 11.19
N ASN A 46 -7.89 14.14 9.98
CA ASN A 46 -8.42 12.83 9.59
C ASN A 46 -7.89 11.69 10.47
N PHE A 47 -6.64 11.73 10.93
CA PHE A 47 -6.12 10.74 11.88
C PHE A 47 -6.77 10.87 13.27
N ILE A 48 -7.15 12.06 13.68
CA ILE A 48 -7.83 12.31 14.95
C ILE A 48 -9.30 11.87 14.88
N GLU A 49 -9.98 12.19 13.78
CA GLU A 49 -11.38 11.80 13.55
C GLU A 49 -11.53 10.29 13.29
N MET A 50 -10.52 9.67 12.71
CA MET A 50 -10.51 8.24 12.37
C MET A 50 -9.35 7.51 13.07
N PRO A 51 -9.40 7.33 14.41
CA PRO A 51 -8.28 6.77 15.16
C PRO A 51 -7.91 5.35 14.72
N TYR A 52 -8.84 4.59 14.13
CA TYR A 52 -8.54 3.27 13.58
C TYR A 52 -7.51 3.32 12.44
N LEU A 53 -7.47 4.40 11.64
CA LEU A 53 -6.44 4.56 10.59
C LEU A 53 -5.05 4.78 11.19
N ALA A 54 -4.97 5.55 12.27
CA ALA A 54 -3.71 5.75 13.00
C ALA A 54 -3.19 4.42 13.58
N VAL A 55 -4.10 3.59 14.12
CA VAL A 55 -3.74 2.26 14.64
C VAL A 55 -3.24 1.34 13.52
N VAL A 56 -3.95 1.30 12.38
CA VAL A 56 -3.53 0.49 11.22
C VAL A 56 -2.19 0.97 10.68
N LEU A 57 -1.97 2.28 10.58
CA LEU A 57 -0.69 2.85 10.17
C LEU A 57 0.44 2.43 11.11
N LEU A 58 0.22 2.57 12.43
CA LEU A 58 1.21 2.20 13.43
C LEU A 58 1.55 0.71 13.35
N LEU A 59 0.55 -0.15 13.24
CA LEU A 59 0.75 -1.61 13.08
C LEU A 59 1.54 -1.92 11.81
N GLY A 60 1.24 -1.24 10.70
CA GLY A 60 1.95 -1.39 9.44
C GLY A 60 3.42 -1.00 9.58
N VAL A 61 3.71 0.17 10.15
CA VAL A 61 5.07 0.66 10.39
C VAL A 61 5.85 -0.27 11.32
N VAL A 62 5.25 -0.69 12.43
CA VAL A 62 5.88 -1.64 13.37
C VAL A 62 6.21 -2.96 12.68
N ALA A 63 5.30 -3.48 11.83
CA ALA A 63 5.53 -4.72 11.09
C ALA A 63 6.70 -4.57 10.09
N VAL A 64 6.81 -3.43 9.40
CA VAL A 64 7.93 -3.15 8.49
C VAL A 64 9.25 -3.07 9.26
N LEU A 65 9.29 -2.32 10.37
CA LEU A 65 10.50 -2.21 11.20
C LEU A 65 10.90 -3.57 11.79
N TRP A 66 9.93 -4.35 12.22
CA TRP A 66 10.15 -5.71 12.70
C TRP A 66 10.72 -6.61 11.61
N SER A 67 10.20 -6.50 10.39
CA SER A 67 10.72 -7.20 9.22
C SER A 67 12.18 -6.86 8.95
N ILE A 68 12.56 -5.58 9.03
CA ILE A 68 13.95 -5.14 8.85
C ILE A 68 14.85 -5.77 9.93
N GLY A 69 14.42 -5.75 11.18
CA GLY A 69 15.16 -6.37 12.30
C GLY A 69 15.32 -7.88 12.14
N LEU A 70 14.28 -8.60 11.69
CA LEU A 70 14.34 -10.02 11.38
C LEU A 70 15.24 -10.31 10.16
N GLY A 71 15.22 -9.43 9.15
CA GLY A 71 16.08 -9.54 7.99
C GLY A 71 17.55 -9.42 8.34
N TRP A 72 17.92 -8.51 9.25
CA TRP A 72 19.29 -8.40 9.76
C TRP A 72 19.75 -9.67 10.48
N ARG A 73 18.82 -10.34 11.17
CA ARG A 73 19.07 -11.62 11.84
C ARG A 73 19.03 -12.82 10.89
N GLY A 74 18.81 -12.63 9.60
CA GLY A 74 18.79 -13.68 8.58
C GLY A 74 17.58 -14.62 8.65
N ARG A 75 16.50 -14.23 9.30
CA ARG A 75 15.28 -15.04 9.39
C ARG A 75 14.43 -14.96 8.12
N ARG A 76 14.05 -16.11 7.57
CA ARG A 76 13.24 -16.22 6.33
C ARG A 76 11.84 -15.61 6.46
N ASN A 77 11.29 -15.57 7.67
CA ASN A 77 9.94 -15.03 7.91
C ASN A 77 9.85 -13.50 7.80
N ALA A 78 11.00 -12.80 7.70
CA ALA A 78 11.04 -11.35 7.53
C ALA A 78 10.19 -10.86 6.34
N ILE A 79 10.17 -11.61 5.23
CA ILE A 79 9.44 -11.27 3.99
C ILE A 79 7.93 -11.13 4.25
N TRP A 80 7.34 -12.03 5.04
CA TRP A 80 5.90 -12.00 5.33
C TRP A 80 5.50 -10.77 6.14
N PHE A 81 6.28 -10.43 7.15
CA PHE A 81 6.05 -9.23 7.97
C PHE A 81 6.27 -7.95 7.15
N GLY A 82 7.29 -7.94 6.27
CA GLY A 82 7.54 -6.82 5.37
C GLY A 82 6.39 -6.60 4.39
N GLY A 83 5.94 -7.66 3.73
CA GLY A 83 4.82 -7.58 2.78
C GLY A 83 3.52 -7.12 3.44
N ALA A 84 3.13 -7.75 4.55
CA ALA A 84 1.92 -7.36 5.28
C ALA A 84 2.01 -5.93 5.82
N GLY A 85 3.16 -5.56 6.40
CA GLY A 85 3.38 -4.22 6.93
C GLY A 85 3.30 -3.14 5.86
N THR A 86 3.90 -3.38 4.69
CA THR A 86 3.84 -2.44 3.57
C THR A 86 2.41 -2.25 3.07
N VAL A 87 1.65 -3.34 2.91
CA VAL A 87 0.25 -3.26 2.48
C VAL A 87 -0.59 -2.47 3.48
N LEU A 88 -0.46 -2.73 4.78
CA LEU A 88 -1.19 -2.01 5.83
C LEU A 88 -0.82 -0.52 5.86
N THR A 89 0.47 -0.20 5.75
CA THR A 89 0.95 1.19 5.73
C THR A 89 0.37 1.95 4.54
N VAL A 90 0.51 1.40 3.33
CA VAL A 90 0.01 2.04 2.11
C VAL A 90 -1.52 2.18 2.16
N LEU A 91 -2.24 1.15 2.61
CA LEU A 91 -3.69 1.20 2.77
C LEU A 91 -4.12 2.31 3.72
N ALA A 92 -3.50 2.41 4.90
CA ALA A 92 -3.83 3.46 5.87
C ALA A 92 -3.60 4.87 5.32
N LEU A 93 -2.50 5.07 4.59
CA LEU A 93 -2.16 6.35 4.00
C LEU A 93 -3.09 6.73 2.84
N LEU A 94 -3.45 5.78 1.97
CA LEU A 94 -4.42 6.03 0.89
C LEU A 94 -5.82 6.32 1.45
N LEU A 95 -6.25 5.60 2.48
CA LEU A 95 -7.52 5.89 3.15
C LEU A 95 -7.51 7.25 3.84
N CYS A 96 -6.42 7.63 4.49
CA CYS A 96 -6.28 8.96 5.09
C CYS A 96 -6.35 10.08 4.04
N ALA A 97 -5.73 9.87 2.90
CA ALA A 97 -5.69 10.87 1.82
C ALA A 97 -7.00 11.02 1.06
N GLY A 98 -7.84 9.97 0.99
CA GLY A 98 -9.02 9.97 0.14
C GLY A 98 -10.36 9.89 0.87
N TRP A 99 -10.37 9.48 2.13
CA TRP A 99 -11.58 9.37 2.93
C TRP A 99 -11.93 10.72 3.59
N ASN A 100 -13.12 10.82 4.16
CA ASN A 100 -13.58 12.00 4.91
C ASN A 100 -13.62 13.30 4.05
N ASP A 101 -14.18 13.19 2.84
CA ASP A 101 -14.33 14.31 1.88
C ASP A 101 -13.03 15.02 1.48
N THR A 102 -11.88 14.41 1.80
CA THR A 102 -10.57 14.87 1.33
C THR A 102 -10.35 14.55 -0.14
N ALA A 103 -9.50 15.34 -0.78
CA ALA A 103 -9.09 15.10 -2.16
C ALA A 103 -7.73 14.40 -2.19
N TYR A 104 -7.58 13.37 -3.04
CA TYR A 104 -6.28 12.76 -3.32
C TYR A 104 -5.30 13.74 -3.94
N TYR A 105 -5.82 14.59 -4.82
CA TYR A 105 -5.08 15.65 -5.50
C TYR A 105 -5.82 16.96 -5.33
N PRO A 106 -5.52 17.75 -4.28
CA PRO A 106 -6.10 19.07 -4.12
C PRO A 106 -5.61 19.98 -5.26
N SER A 107 -6.53 20.64 -5.93
CA SER A 107 -6.21 21.60 -6.99
C SER A 107 -5.66 22.89 -6.39
N LEU A 108 -4.57 23.39 -6.95
CA LEU A 108 -3.99 24.68 -6.56
C LEU A 108 -4.71 25.88 -7.18
N ALA A 109 -5.43 25.66 -8.30
CA ALA A 109 -6.12 26.73 -9.02
C ALA A 109 -7.55 26.93 -8.51
N ASP A 110 -8.30 25.84 -8.34
CA ASP A 110 -9.68 25.87 -7.85
C ASP A 110 -9.96 24.58 -7.08
N MET A 111 -10.35 24.72 -5.82
CA MET A 111 -10.64 23.59 -4.93
C MET A 111 -11.83 22.73 -5.41
N GLN A 112 -12.74 23.28 -6.21
CA GLN A 112 -13.83 22.50 -6.81
C GLN A 112 -13.34 21.48 -7.83
N SER A 113 -12.22 21.76 -8.50
CA SER A 113 -11.59 20.88 -9.48
C SER A 113 -10.72 19.78 -8.83
N SER A 114 -10.70 19.68 -7.51
CA SER A 114 -9.93 18.68 -6.78
C SER A 114 -10.47 17.27 -7.04
N LEU A 115 -9.56 16.29 -7.24
CA LEU A 115 -9.93 14.90 -7.45
C LEU A 115 -10.27 14.22 -6.12
N THR A 116 -11.55 13.89 -5.97
CA THR A 116 -12.09 13.16 -4.83
C THR A 116 -12.50 11.75 -5.25
N ILE A 117 -12.78 10.86 -4.30
CA ILE A 117 -13.31 9.52 -4.59
C ILE A 117 -14.61 9.61 -5.43
N TYR A 118 -15.44 10.61 -5.18
CA TYR A 118 -16.73 10.74 -5.85
C TYR A 118 -16.63 11.17 -7.30
N ASN A 119 -15.75 12.12 -7.63
CA ASN A 119 -15.65 12.67 -8.98
C ASN A 119 -14.62 11.97 -9.86
N SER A 120 -13.68 11.22 -9.27
CA SER A 120 -12.66 10.46 -10.00
C SER A 120 -13.03 8.99 -10.20
N SER A 121 -14.08 8.49 -9.53
CA SER A 121 -14.53 7.12 -9.71
C SER A 121 -15.26 6.93 -11.05
N SER A 122 -15.10 5.73 -11.62
CA SER A 122 -15.81 5.31 -12.83
C SER A 122 -17.31 5.25 -12.63
N SER A 123 -18.06 5.13 -13.73
CA SER A 123 -19.52 4.96 -13.68
C SER A 123 -19.92 3.78 -12.80
N LEU A 124 -21.11 3.85 -12.23
CA LEU A 124 -21.66 2.80 -11.35
C LEU A 124 -21.71 1.42 -12.05
N PHE A 125 -21.92 1.40 -13.36
CA PHE A 125 -21.87 0.18 -14.16
C PHE A 125 -20.46 -0.43 -14.14
N THR A 126 -19.43 0.37 -14.42
CA THR A 126 -18.03 -0.07 -14.43
C THR A 126 -17.61 -0.59 -13.06
N LEU A 127 -18.00 0.09 -11.97
CA LEU A 127 -17.70 -0.35 -10.61
C LEU A 127 -18.35 -1.69 -10.27
N LYS A 128 -19.60 -1.93 -10.70
CA LYS A 128 -20.28 -3.22 -10.53
C LYS A 128 -19.57 -4.34 -11.30
N VAL A 129 -19.23 -4.10 -12.55
CA VAL A 129 -18.52 -5.07 -13.39
C VAL A 129 -17.15 -5.40 -12.77
N MET A 130 -16.40 -4.39 -12.36
CA MET A 130 -15.10 -4.57 -11.70
C MET A 130 -15.22 -5.36 -10.40
N SER A 131 -16.26 -5.12 -9.62
CA SER A 131 -16.53 -5.89 -8.39
C SER A 131 -16.77 -7.37 -8.69
N ILE A 132 -17.54 -7.68 -9.74
CA ILE A 132 -17.78 -9.07 -10.16
C ILE A 132 -16.47 -9.71 -10.66
N VAL A 133 -15.71 -8.99 -11.49
CA VAL A 133 -14.42 -9.48 -12.00
C VAL A 133 -13.42 -9.72 -10.86
N SER A 134 -13.44 -8.88 -9.82
CA SER A 134 -12.56 -9.05 -8.66
C SER A 134 -12.80 -10.36 -7.89
N LEU A 135 -14.00 -10.94 -7.99
CA LEU A 135 -14.29 -12.28 -7.43
C LEU A 135 -13.50 -13.40 -8.12
N LEU A 136 -12.98 -13.18 -9.32
CA LEU A 136 -12.12 -14.14 -10.01
C LEU A 136 -10.68 -14.12 -9.49
N ILE A 137 -10.26 -13.04 -8.82
CA ILE A 137 -8.88 -12.89 -8.29
C ILE A 137 -8.49 -14.05 -7.36
N PRO A 138 -9.33 -14.50 -6.40
CA PRO A 138 -9.00 -15.64 -5.55
C PRO A 138 -8.74 -16.94 -6.34
N PHE A 139 -9.48 -17.17 -7.44
CA PHE A 139 -9.26 -18.34 -8.29
C PHE A 139 -7.92 -18.29 -9.00
N VAL A 140 -7.56 -17.11 -9.53
CA VAL A 140 -6.25 -16.89 -10.15
C VAL A 140 -5.13 -17.03 -9.12
N ALA A 141 -5.31 -16.47 -7.93
CA ALA A 141 -4.35 -16.61 -6.83
C ALA A 141 -4.17 -18.08 -6.40
N ALA A 142 -5.26 -18.85 -6.30
CA ALA A 142 -5.22 -20.28 -6.00
C ALA A 142 -4.49 -21.06 -7.11
N TYR A 143 -4.73 -20.73 -8.38
CA TYR A 143 -4.01 -21.32 -9.50
C TYR A 143 -2.51 -21.02 -9.45
N ILE A 144 -2.14 -19.77 -9.24
CA ILE A 144 -0.73 -19.37 -9.10
C ILE A 144 -0.07 -20.09 -7.92
N TRP A 145 -0.75 -20.16 -6.79
CA TRP A 145 -0.26 -20.89 -5.62
C TRP A 145 -0.07 -22.37 -5.90
N TYR A 146 -1.01 -23.00 -6.60
CA TYR A 146 -0.91 -24.40 -7.00
C TYR A 146 0.27 -24.63 -7.94
N ALA A 147 0.43 -23.80 -8.97
CA ALA A 147 1.54 -23.88 -9.92
C ALA A 147 2.90 -23.71 -9.22
N TRP A 148 3.01 -22.72 -8.32
CA TRP A 148 4.23 -22.53 -7.53
C TRP A 148 4.54 -23.72 -6.63
N ARG A 149 3.53 -24.28 -6.00
CA ARG A 149 3.69 -25.46 -5.16
C ARG A 149 4.12 -26.68 -5.98
N ALA A 150 3.59 -26.84 -7.19
CA ALA A 150 3.97 -27.92 -8.09
C ALA A 150 5.44 -27.81 -8.55
N MET A 151 5.86 -26.60 -8.93
CA MET A 151 7.26 -26.33 -9.33
C MET A 151 8.25 -26.54 -8.18
N ASN A 152 7.88 -26.13 -6.97
CA ASN A 152 8.76 -26.24 -5.79
C ASN A 152 8.82 -27.66 -5.19
N ARG A 153 8.05 -28.62 -5.69
CA ARG A 153 8.08 -30.00 -5.19
C ARG A 153 9.37 -30.75 -5.51
N LYS A 154 10.04 -30.39 -6.59
CA LYS A 154 11.34 -30.97 -6.97
C LYS A 154 12.36 -29.84 -7.07
N PRO A 155 13.19 -29.61 -6.02
CA PRO A 155 14.32 -28.69 -6.15
C PRO A 155 15.30 -29.26 -7.19
N ILE A 156 15.64 -28.47 -8.17
CA ILE A 156 16.66 -28.82 -9.17
C ILE A 156 17.97 -29.05 -8.43
N THR A 157 18.54 -30.24 -8.58
CA THR A 157 19.82 -30.61 -7.98
C THR A 157 20.97 -30.11 -8.86
N ARG A 158 22.14 -29.86 -8.23
CA ARG A 158 23.34 -29.44 -8.98
C ARG A 158 23.81 -30.47 -9.98
N GLU A 159 23.45 -31.73 -9.80
CA GLU A 159 23.76 -32.84 -10.70
C GLU A 159 22.89 -32.79 -11.96
N GLU A 160 21.61 -32.43 -11.84
CA GLU A 160 20.72 -32.19 -12.97
C GLU A 160 21.21 -31.04 -13.86
N ILE A 161 21.72 -29.95 -13.25
CA ILE A 161 22.25 -28.79 -14.00
C ILE A 161 23.57 -29.17 -14.74
N ARG A 162 24.36 -30.13 -14.22
CA ARG A 162 25.60 -30.57 -14.86
C ARG A 162 25.42 -31.68 -15.89
N GLY A 163 24.32 -32.44 -15.80
CA GLY A 163 24.02 -33.57 -16.65
C GLY A 163 23.21 -33.22 -17.91
N ASP A 164 22.67 -32.02 -17.99
CA ASP A 164 21.70 -31.66 -19.04
C ASP A 164 22.34 -30.91 -20.19
N ASP A 165 23.12 -31.65 -20.99
CA ASP A 165 23.53 -31.12 -22.29
C ASP A 165 22.46 -31.33 -23.38
N HIS A 166 21.37 -32.04 -23.12
CA HIS A 166 20.30 -32.31 -24.08
C HIS A 166 18.96 -32.62 -23.39
N GLN A 167 18.13 -31.64 -23.13
CA GLN A 167 16.67 -31.84 -23.11
C GLN A 167 15.92 -30.53 -23.40
N TYR A 168 15.58 -30.39 -24.68
CA TYR A 168 14.44 -29.62 -25.14
C TYR A 168 13.30 -30.56 -25.45
#